data_3ae2c7037b9e07fafaddb03e3fc95280
#
_entry.id   3ae2c7037b9e07fafaddb03e3fc95280
#
_cell.length_a   1.000
_cell.length_b   1.000
_cell.length_c   1.000
_cell.angle_alpha   90.00
_cell.angle_beta   90.00
_cell.angle_gamma   90.00
#
_symmetry.space_group_name_H-M   'P 1'
#
loop_
_entity.id
_entity.type
_entity.pdbx_description
1 polymer ?
#
loop_
_entity_poly.entity_id
_entity_poly.type
_entity_poly.pdbx_seq_one_letter_code
_entity_poly.pdbx_strand_id
1 'polypeptide(L)'
;IPASRPPLEIRQLPSNQQAAHSLCCSWDAQGIHTSMLSGLLSMMGMQIVREPKASDFAGLKGAARARAMKRAQKMAKNDYQGARGTHFALFPASAVAKSTPQWVMSTELVETSRLWARYSAQIDPAWAEPLAGSLTRTTYADPHWSGSRGSAVASAKVLLYGLPIVQDRTVQWGRINPLE
;
A
#
# COMPACT_ATOMS: atom_id res chain seq x y z
N ILE A 1 15.25 -39.94 -51.38
CA ILE A 1 16.35 -39.82 -50.40
C ILE A 1 16.07 -38.56 -49.59
N PRO A 2 15.63 -38.65 -48.32
CA PRO A 2 15.40 -37.50 -47.50
C PRO A 2 16.70 -36.99 -46.88
N ALA A 3 16.93 -35.68 -46.99
CA ALA A 3 18.07 -34.96 -46.43
C ALA A 3 18.07 -35.04 -44.90
N SER A 4 19.18 -35.49 -44.34
CA SER A 4 19.46 -35.55 -42.92
C SER A 4 19.52 -34.15 -42.29
N ARG A 5 18.75 -33.93 -41.26
CA ARG A 5 18.86 -32.71 -40.40
C ARG A 5 20.22 -32.71 -39.68
N PRO A 6 20.93 -31.59 -39.60
CA PRO A 6 22.14 -31.50 -38.80
C PRO A 6 21.78 -31.61 -37.29
N PRO A 7 22.69 -32.17 -36.47
CA PRO A 7 22.47 -32.31 -35.03
C PRO A 7 22.44 -30.92 -34.38
N LEU A 8 21.51 -30.73 -33.44
CA LEU A 8 21.40 -29.55 -32.61
C LEU A 8 22.66 -29.37 -31.76
N GLU A 9 23.45 -28.42 -32.11
CA GLU A 9 24.65 -28.00 -31.37
C GLU A 9 24.22 -27.49 -29.98
N ILE A 10 24.46 -28.28 -28.95
CA ILE A 10 24.25 -27.87 -27.56
C ILE A 10 25.32 -26.83 -27.26
N ARG A 11 24.94 -25.56 -27.38
CA ARG A 11 25.77 -24.45 -26.89
C ARG A 11 26.02 -24.71 -25.40
N GLN A 12 27.28 -24.94 -25.05
CA GLN A 12 27.74 -24.99 -23.66
C GLN A 12 27.39 -23.68 -22.96
N LEU A 13 26.49 -23.75 -21.98
CA LEU A 13 26.17 -22.63 -21.10
C LEU A 13 27.39 -22.32 -20.25
N PRO A 14 27.74 -21.03 -20.06
CA PRO A 14 28.85 -20.64 -19.21
C PRO A 14 28.61 -21.12 -17.78
N SER A 15 29.59 -21.80 -17.22
CA SER A 15 29.61 -22.35 -15.87
C SER A 15 29.78 -21.26 -14.81
N ASN A 16 28.88 -20.30 -14.77
CA ASN A 16 28.91 -19.27 -13.77
C ASN A 16 27.60 -19.30 -12.99
N GLN A 17 27.66 -19.69 -11.71
CA GLN A 17 26.51 -19.75 -10.81
C GLN A 17 25.75 -18.41 -10.70
N GLN A 18 26.36 -17.31 -11.10
CA GLN A 18 25.71 -15.99 -11.20
C GLN A 18 24.75 -15.88 -12.41
N ALA A 19 24.94 -16.64 -13.48
CA ALA A 19 24.01 -16.63 -14.62
C ALA A 19 22.73 -17.42 -14.35
N ALA A 20 22.75 -18.41 -13.46
CA ALA A 20 21.57 -19.17 -13.07
C ALA A 20 20.56 -18.33 -12.25
N HIS A 21 21.02 -17.29 -11.52
CA HIS A 21 20.16 -16.34 -10.83
C HIS A 21 19.47 -15.33 -11.77
N SER A 22 19.98 -15.13 -12.95
CA SER A 22 19.45 -14.17 -13.91
C SER A 22 18.38 -14.75 -14.84
N LEU A 23 18.27 -16.08 -14.90
CA LEU A 23 17.20 -16.80 -15.62
C LEU A 23 16.03 -17.22 -14.73
N CYS A 24 16.13 -16.97 -13.43
CA CYS A 24 14.99 -17.07 -12.54
C CYS A 24 14.05 -15.93 -12.94
N CYS A 25 12.88 -16.28 -13.50
CA CYS A 25 11.80 -15.36 -13.81
C CYS A 25 11.82 -14.20 -12.81
N SER A 26 12.14 -12.99 -13.25
CA SER A 26 11.94 -11.82 -12.43
C SER A 26 10.44 -11.73 -12.23
N TRP A 27 9.96 -12.25 -11.10
CA TRP A 27 8.56 -12.18 -10.74
C TRP A 27 8.17 -10.72 -10.78
N ASP A 28 7.24 -10.38 -11.66
CA ASP A 28 6.63 -9.06 -11.65
C ASP A 28 5.72 -8.95 -10.42
N ALA A 29 6.36 -8.67 -9.28
CA ALA A 29 5.66 -8.51 -8.02
C ALA A 29 4.61 -7.39 -8.10
N GLN A 30 4.86 -6.35 -8.88
CA GLN A 30 3.91 -5.27 -9.09
C GLN A 30 2.68 -5.76 -9.84
N GLY A 31 2.87 -6.47 -10.96
CA GLY A 31 1.76 -7.01 -11.75
C GLY A 31 0.91 -8.00 -10.94
N ILE A 32 1.56 -8.87 -10.15
CA ILE A 32 0.87 -9.81 -9.26
C ILE A 32 0.06 -9.05 -8.21
N HIS A 33 0.68 -8.10 -7.49
CA HIS A 33 -0.01 -7.34 -6.44
C HIS A 33 -1.15 -6.49 -7.01
N THR A 34 -0.98 -5.86 -8.17
CA THR A 34 -2.02 -5.09 -8.85
C THR A 34 -3.19 -5.96 -9.26
N SER A 35 -2.91 -7.16 -9.80
CA SER A 35 -3.96 -8.13 -10.16
C SER A 35 -4.74 -8.61 -8.93
N MET A 36 -4.07 -8.90 -7.83
CA MET A 36 -4.72 -9.25 -6.57
C MET A 36 -5.54 -8.09 -6.00
N LEU A 37 -4.99 -6.87 -6.08
CA LEU A 37 -5.62 -5.65 -5.57
C LEU A 37 -6.97 -5.37 -6.25
N SER A 38 -7.14 -5.74 -7.51
CA SER A 38 -8.40 -5.57 -8.24
C SER A 38 -9.59 -6.26 -7.55
N GLY A 39 -9.35 -7.39 -6.88
CA GLY A 39 -10.34 -8.10 -6.07
C GLY A 39 -10.35 -7.72 -4.58
N LEU A 40 -9.35 -7.00 -4.09
CA LEU A 40 -9.10 -6.73 -2.67
C LEU A 40 -9.14 -5.23 -2.31
N LEU A 41 -9.78 -4.39 -3.13
CA LEU A 41 -9.87 -2.94 -2.90
C LEU A 41 -10.46 -2.57 -1.53
N SER A 42 -11.39 -3.38 -1.02
CA SER A 42 -11.98 -3.20 0.32
C SER A 42 -11.08 -3.67 1.46
N MET A 43 -10.02 -4.41 1.16
CA MET A 43 -9.06 -4.96 2.12
C MET A 43 -7.75 -4.18 2.18
N MET A 44 -7.76 -2.96 1.63
CA MET A 44 -6.66 -2.02 1.75
C MET A 44 -6.64 -1.37 3.13
N GLY A 45 -5.45 -1.00 3.58
CA GLY A 45 -5.27 -0.23 4.81
C GLY A 45 -4.14 0.77 4.71
N MET A 46 -4.38 1.93 5.31
CA MET A 46 -3.41 2.99 5.49
C MET A 46 -2.89 2.98 6.93
N GLN A 47 -1.58 3.05 7.12
CA GLN A 47 -0.98 3.11 8.45
C GLN A 47 -1.47 4.34 9.23
N ILE A 48 -1.87 4.12 10.48
CA ILE A 48 -2.19 5.18 11.42
C ILE A 48 -0.99 5.36 12.34
N VAL A 49 -0.32 6.50 12.20
CA VAL A 49 0.74 6.87 13.16
C VAL A 49 0.08 7.48 14.38
N ARG A 50 -0.23 6.65 15.39
CA ARG A 50 -0.68 7.12 16.71
C ARG A 50 0.52 7.18 17.63
N GLU A 51 0.87 8.37 18.08
CA GLU A 51 1.84 8.49 19.17
C GLU A 51 1.15 8.15 20.50
N PRO A 52 1.65 7.14 21.25
CA PRO A 52 1.11 6.82 22.57
C PRO A 52 1.32 8.01 23.51
N LYS A 53 0.26 8.45 24.13
CA LYS A 53 0.30 9.61 25.04
C LYS A 53 1.08 9.26 26.31
N ALA A 54 1.90 10.20 26.77
CA ALA A 54 2.67 10.02 28.01
C ALA A 54 1.76 9.79 29.26
N SER A 55 0.51 10.28 29.21
CA SER A 55 -0.53 10.08 30.22
C SER A 55 -0.89 8.59 30.40
N ASP A 56 -0.84 7.80 29.33
CA ASP A 56 -1.25 6.38 29.37
C ASP A 56 -0.31 5.52 30.23
N PHE A 57 0.86 6.08 30.56
CA PHE A 57 1.91 5.43 31.36
C PHE A 57 2.19 6.13 32.70
N ALA A 58 1.28 6.97 33.18
CA ALA A 58 1.47 7.78 34.39
C ALA A 58 1.70 6.93 35.66
N GLY A 59 1.13 5.70 35.70
CA GLY A 59 1.30 4.78 36.83
C GLY A 59 2.63 4.01 36.84
N LEU A 60 3.43 4.07 35.74
CA LEU A 60 4.67 3.30 35.63
C LEU A 60 5.89 4.23 35.83
N LYS A 61 6.91 3.76 36.56
CA LYS A 61 8.14 4.49 36.86
C LYS A 61 9.36 3.80 36.26
N GLY A 62 10.40 4.59 35.92
CA GLY A 62 11.72 4.09 35.52
C GLY A 62 11.71 3.16 34.30
N ALA A 63 12.44 2.06 34.38
CA ALA A 63 12.63 1.11 33.28
C ALA A 63 11.32 0.44 32.82
N ALA A 64 10.35 0.25 33.71
CA ALA A 64 9.05 -0.32 33.39
C ALA A 64 8.26 0.61 32.46
N ARG A 65 8.27 1.92 32.71
CA ARG A 65 7.65 2.93 31.85
C ARG A 65 8.29 2.97 30.47
N ALA A 66 9.63 2.95 30.40
CA ALA A 66 10.37 2.96 29.14
C ALA A 66 10.06 1.72 28.28
N ARG A 67 10.00 0.53 28.90
CA ARG A 67 9.63 -0.72 28.21
C ARG A 67 8.19 -0.69 27.70
N ALA A 68 7.24 -0.25 28.52
CA ALA A 68 5.84 -0.13 28.15
C ALA A 68 5.64 0.87 27.01
N MET A 69 6.29 2.02 27.05
CA MET A 69 6.24 3.04 25.99
C MET A 69 6.82 2.52 24.68
N LYS A 70 7.98 1.86 24.70
CA LYS A 70 8.59 1.24 23.53
C LYS A 70 7.70 0.15 22.91
N ARG A 71 7.05 -0.66 23.75
CA ARG A 71 6.08 -1.68 23.31
C ARG A 71 4.85 -1.05 22.67
N ALA A 72 4.28 -0.01 23.29
CA ALA A 72 3.14 0.72 22.76
C ALA A 72 3.45 1.40 21.43
N GLN A 73 4.62 2.04 21.29
CA GLN A 73 5.09 2.61 20.02
C GLN A 73 5.22 1.56 18.93
N LYS A 74 5.77 0.38 19.27
CA LYS A 74 5.88 -0.73 18.31
C LYS A 74 4.51 -1.24 17.88
N MET A 75 3.55 -1.31 18.80
CA MET A 75 2.18 -1.74 18.49
C MET A 75 1.43 -0.68 17.68
N ALA A 76 1.59 0.60 18.01
CA ALA A 76 0.98 1.71 17.28
C ALA A 76 1.42 1.79 15.80
N LYS A 77 2.67 1.43 15.51
CA LYS A 77 3.17 1.37 14.12
C LYS A 77 2.49 0.28 13.28
N ASN A 78 1.92 -0.73 13.91
CA ASN A 78 1.25 -1.84 13.23
C ASN A 78 -0.27 -1.63 13.11
N ASP A 79 -0.78 -0.46 13.47
CA ASP A 79 -2.19 -0.13 13.37
C ASP A 79 -2.50 0.53 12.03
N TYR A 80 -3.56 0.02 11.39
CA TYR A 80 -4.00 0.45 10.07
C TYR A 80 -5.48 0.81 10.10
N GLN A 81 -5.82 1.84 9.34
CA GLN A 81 -7.19 2.17 9.01
C GLN A 81 -7.53 1.54 7.66
N GLY A 82 -8.51 0.69 7.64
CA GLY A 82 -9.06 0.07 6.44
C GLY A 82 -10.29 0.80 5.90
N ALA A 83 -10.90 0.17 4.92
CA ALA A 83 -12.14 0.63 4.31
C ALA A 83 -13.22 0.90 5.37
N ARG A 84 -14.04 1.95 5.14
CA ARG A 84 -15.18 2.34 5.99
C ARG A 84 -14.80 2.60 7.46
N GLY A 85 -13.56 3.02 7.71
CA GLY A 85 -13.10 3.32 9.06
C GLY A 85 -12.77 2.10 9.91
N THR A 86 -12.69 0.91 9.35
CA THR A 86 -12.28 -0.31 10.06
C THR A 86 -10.84 -0.17 10.53
N HIS A 87 -10.57 -0.54 11.78
CA HIS A 87 -9.21 -0.53 12.34
C HIS A 87 -8.71 -1.96 12.51
N PHE A 88 -7.53 -2.25 11.98
CA PHE A 88 -6.90 -3.55 12.12
C PHE A 88 -5.40 -3.42 12.36
N ALA A 89 -4.78 -4.51 12.80
CA ALA A 89 -3.33 -4.58 12.96
C ALA A 89 -2.74 -5.67 12.08
N LEU A 90 -1.51 -5.47 11.64
CA LEU A 90 -0.77 -6.54 10.96
C LEU A 90 -0.48 -7.70 11.93
N PHE A 91 -0.74 -8.91 11.46
CA PHE A 91 -0.40 -10.10 12.22
C PHE A 91 1.14 -10.16 12.44
N PRO A 92 1.62 -10.45 13.65
CA PRO A 92 3.05 -10.38 13.98
C PRO A 92 3.96 -11.26 13.12
N ALA A 93 3.43 -12.38 12.60
CA ALA A 93 4.16 -13.28 11.71
C ALA A 93 4.05 -12.90 10.22
N SER A 94 3.34 -11.81 9.87
CA SER A 94 3.28 -11.32 8.50
C SER A 94 4.66 -10.83 8.05
N ALA A 95 5.02 -11.10 6.78
CA ALA A 95 6.29 -10.69 6.18
C ALA A 95 6.50 -9.16 6.27
N VAL A 96 5.42 -8.38 6.15
CA VAL A 96 5.46 -6.90 6.19
C VAL A 96 5.36 -6.30 7.60
N ALA A 97 5.15 -7.12 8.65
CA ALA A 97 5.00 -6.62 10.02
C ALA A 97 6.28 -5.95 10.58
N LYS A 98 7.45 -6.25 10.02
CA LYS A 98 8.73 -5.63 10.40
C LYS A 98 8.96 -4.30 9.68
N SER A 99 8.57 -4.20 8.41
CA SER A 99 8.74 -3.01 7.58
C SER A 99 7.69 -1.95 7.85
N THR A 100 6.52 -2.34 8.37
CA THR A 100 5.37 -1.47 8.66
C THR A 100 5.12 -0.44 7.54
N PRO A 101 4.82 -0.90 6.30
CA PRO A 101 4.65 0.00 5.17
C PRO A 101 3.44 0.90 5.35
N GLN A 102 3.45 2.07 4.72
CA GLN A 102 2.38 3.05 4.83
C GLN A 102 1.05 2.52 4.28
N TRP A 103 1.09 1.71 3.22
CA TRP A 103 -0.08 1.11 2.61
C TRP A 103 0.08 -0.40 2.49
N VAL A 104 -0.98 -1.10 2.82
CA VAL A 104 -1.04 -2.57 2.74
C VAL A 104 -2.34 -3.01 2.08
N MET A 105 -2.30 -4.16 1.44
CA MET A 105 -3.48 -4.97 1.16
C MET A 105 -3.39 -6.27 1.96
N SER A 106 -4.52 -6.80 2.35
CA SER A 106 -4.61 -8.05 3.11
C SER A 106 -5.64 -8.97 2.46
N THR A 107 -5.39 -10.26 2.47
CA THR A 107 -6.36 -11.21 1.90
C THR A 107 -7.42 -11.61 2.92
N GLU A 108 -7.11 -11.49 4.21
CA GLU A 108 -7.96 -11.95 5.29
C GLU A 108 -7.87 -11.03 6.50
N LEU A 109 -9.01 -10.70 7.09
CA LEU A 109 -9.13 -10.04 8.38
C LEU A 109 -9.76 -11.00 9.36
N VAL A 110 -9.04 -11.35 10.44
CA VAL A 110 -9.48 -12.30 11.45
C VAL A 110 -9.71 -11.56 12.77
N GLU A 111 -10.92 -11.66 13.28
CA GLU A 111 -11.31 -11.08 14.56
C GLU A 111 -11.02 -12.05 15.69
N THR A 112 -10.29 -11.56 16.70
CA THR A 112 -10.04 -12.25 17.97
C THR A 112 -10.22 -11.25 19.10
N SER A 113 -9.18 -10.97 19.91
CA SER A 113 -9.17 -9.84 20.84
C SER A 113 -9.10 -8.48 20.14
N ARG A 114 -8.64 -8.48 18.91
CA ARG A 114 -8.61 -7.35 17.95
C ARG A 114 -8.66 -7.92 16.55
N LEU A 115 -8.91 -7.04 15.57
CA LEU A 115 -8.90 -7.41 14.15
C LEU A 115 -7.46 -7.51 13.63
N TRP A 116 -7.08 -8.67 13.10
CA TRP A 116 -5.76 -8.95 12.56
C TRP A 116 -5.80 -9.14 11.06
N ALA A 117 -4.90 -8.46 10.36
CA ALA A 117 -4.68 -8.66 8.93
C ALA A 117 -3.65 -9.77 8.71
N ARG A 118 -4.06 -10.84 8.05
CA ARG A 118 -3.21 -11.98 7.67
C ARG A 118 -2.89 -11.90 6.18
N TYR A 119 -1.72 -12.47 5.81
CA TYR A 119 -1.25 -12.50 4.42
C TYR A 119 -1.29 -11.11 3.77
N SER A 120 -0.58 -10.18 4.38
CA SER A 120 -0.54 -8.80 3.95
C SER A 120 0.66 -8.54 3.05
N ALA A 121 0.48 -7.67 2.06
CA ALA A 121 1.52 -7.18 1.17
C ALA A 121 1.54 -5.65 1.14
N GLN A 122 2.72 -5.08 0.92
CA GLN A 122 2.87 -3.66 0.65
C GLN A 122 2.31 -3.34 -0.74
N ILE A 123 1.62 -2.22 -0.84
CA ILE A 123 1.08 -1.71 -2.11
C ILE A 123 1.37 -0.22 -2.26
N ASP A 124 1.25 0.26 -3.50
CA ASP A 124 1.17 1.68 -3.80
C ASP A 124 -0.31 2.07 -3.96
N PRO A 125 -0.82 3.07 -3.22
CA PRO A 125 -2.21 3.51 -3.36
C PRO A 125 -2.54 4.01 -4.78
N ALA A 126 -1.55 4.47 -5.55
CA ALA A 126 -1.75 4.89 -6.93
C ALA A 126 -2.26 3.74 -7.84
N TRP A 127 -1.96 2.48 -7.51
CA TRP A 127 -2.48 1.33 -8.27
C TRP A 127 -3.97 1.13 -8.09
N ALA A 128 -4.50 1.57 -6.95
CA ALA A 128 -5.92 1.40 -6.64
C ALA A 128 -6.83 2.34 -7.45
N GLU A 129 -6.34 3.52 -7.83
CA GLU A 129 -7.15 4.53 -8.53
C GLU A 129 -7.71 4.01 -9.86
N PRO A 130 -6.90 3.48 -10.81
CA PRO A 130 -7.40 2.95 -12.07
C PRO A 130 -8.27 1.70 -11.90
N LEU A 131 -8.03 0.90 -10.86
CA LEU A 131 -8.79 -0.33 -10.58
C LEU A 131 -10.14 -0.03 -9.95
N ALA A 132 -10.23 1.02 -9.15
CA ALA A 132 -11.43 1.36 -8.39
C ALA A 132 -12.52 2.01 -9.23
N GLY A 133 -12.17 2.69 -10.34
CA GLY A 133 -13.13 3.31 -11.25
C GLY A 133 -14.19 4.14 -10.52
N SER A 134 -15.45 3.77 -10.66
CA SER A 134 -16.61 4.45 -10.05
C SER A 134 -16.70 4.33 -8.52
N LEU A 135 -15.87 3.50 -7.88
CA LEU A 135 -15.84 3.36 -6.42
C LEU A 135 -15.07 4.52 -5.75
N THR A 136 -14.34 5.31 -6.52
CA THR A 136 -13.64 6.48 -6.02
C THR A 136 -14.58 7.69 -5.91
N ARG A 137 -14.34 8.49 -4.87
CA ARG A 137 -14.98 9.80 -4.71
C ARG A 137 -13.90 10.87 -4.74
N THR A 138 -13.97 11.76 -5.73
CA THR A 138 -13.07 12.91 -5.81
C THR A 138 -13.71 14.11 -5.14
N THR A 139 -12.95 14.78 -4.28
CA THR A 139 -13.32 16.07 -3.67
C THR A 139 -12.29 17.11 -4.06
N TYR A 140 -12.78 18.32 -4.30
CA TYR A 140 -11.94 19.45 -4.71
C TYR A 140 -11.94 20.49 -3.60
N ALA A 141 -10.76 21.04 -3.33
CA ALA A 141 -10.56 22.06 -2.31
C ALA A 141 -9.61 23.14 -2.83
N ASP A 142 -9.65 24.32 -2.17
CA ASP A 142 -8.71 25.42 -2.36
C ASP A 142 -8.54 25.86 -3.83
N PRO A 143 -9.62 26.29 -4.51
CA PRO A 143 -9.49 26.85 -5.84
C PRO A 143 -8.75 28.20 -5.81
N HIS A 144 -7.64 28.30 -6.55
CA HIS A 144 -6.82 29.50 -6.63
C HIS A 144 -6.22 29.70 -8.01
N TRP A 145 -5.78 30.93 -8.29
CA TRP A 145 -5.09 31.25 -9.53
C TRP A 145 -3.62 30.89 -9.44
N SER A 146 -3.16 30.05 -10.36
CA SER A 146 -1.74 29.70 -10.50
C SER A 146 -1.08 30.56 -11.57
N GLY A 147 -0.26 31.52 -11.16
CA GLY A 147 0.48 32.39 -12.09
C GLY A 147 1.43 31.61 -13.00
N SER A 148 2.06 30.56 -12.48
CA SER A 148 2.99 29.72 -13.26
C SER A 148 2.29 28.87 -14.34
N ARG A 149 1.01 28.55 -14.14
CA ARG A 149 0.19 27.77 -15.10
C ARG A 149 -0.75 28.65 -15.94
N GLY A 150 -0.90 29.94 -15.59
CA GLY A 150 -1.83 30.84 -16.23
C GLY A 150 -3.30 30.38 -16.17
N SER A 151 -3.68 29.63 -15.14
CA SER A 151 -5.02 29.05 -15.01
C SER A 151 -5.46 28.92 -13.55
N ALA A 152 -6.77 28.90 -13.33
CA ALA A 152 -7.33 28.51 -12.05
C ALA A 152 -7.09 27.03 -11.81
N VAL A 153 -6.61 26.69 -10.63
CA VAL A 153 -6.31 25.31 -10.19
C VAL A 153 -6.99 25.03 -8.86
N ALA A 154 -7.21 23.76 -8.58
CA ALA A 154 -7.70 23.29 -7.29
C ALA A 154 -6.93 22.05 -6.85
N SER A 155 -6.91 21.79 -5.56
CA SER A 155 -6.41 20.53 -4.99
C SER A 155 -7.50 19.48 -5.05
N ALA A 156 -7.21 18.35 -5.69
CA ALA A 156 -8.08 17.19 -5.76
C ALA A 156 -7.62 16.13 -4.76
N LYS A 157 -8.57 15.60 -3.99
CA LYS A 157 -8.39 14.48 -3.08
C LYS A 157 -9.28 13.33 -3.54
N VAL A 158 -8.67 12.17 -3.80
CA VAL A 158 -9.41 10.97 -4.20
C VAL A 158 -9.55 10.03 -3.01
N LEU A 159 -10.78 9.70 -2.69
CA LEU A 159 -11.15 8.81 -1.60
C LEU A 159 -11.64 7.48 -2.16
N LEU A 160 -11.18 6.37 -1.59
CA LEU A 160 -11.68 5.03 -1.84
C LEU A 160 -12.15 4.42 -0.52
N TYR A 161 -13.44 4.16 -0.39
CA TYR A 161 -14.07 3.68 0.86
C TYR A 161 -13.71 4.51 2.11
N GLY A 162 -13.47 5.82 1.94
CA GLY A 162 -13.06 6.72 3.01
C GLY A 162 -11.55 6.82 3.23
N LEU A 163 -10.74 6.02 2.53
CA LEU A 163 -9.28 6.12 2.55
C LEU A 163 -8.79 7.12 1.50
N PRO A 164 -7.94 8.08 1.85
CA PRO A 164 -7.39 9.05 0.92
C PRO A 164 -6.24 8.43 0.10
N ILE A 165 -6.57 7.81 -1.04
CA ILE A 165 -5.58 7.17 -1.92
C ILE A 165 -4.72 8.16 -2.69
N VAL A 166 -5.27 9.34 -3.00
CA VAL A 166 -4.53 10.46 -3.58
C VAL A 166 -4.82 11.71 -2.76
N GLN A 167 -3.78 12.45 -2.40
CA GLN A 167 -3.87 13.72 -1.70
C GLN A 167 -3.19 14.80 -2.53
N ASP A 168 -3.74 16.03 -2.50
CA ASP A 168 -3.15 17.24 -3.04
C ASP A 168 -2.75 17.20 -4.53
N ARG A 169 -3.51 16.45 -5.35
CA ARG A 169 -3.34 16.49 -6.80
C ARG A 169 -3.83 17.83 -7.34
N THR A 170 -2.94 18.64 -7.93
CA THR A 170 -3.33 19.88 -8.58
C THR A 170 -4.03 19.61 -9.90
N VAL A 171 -5.27 20.06 -10.04
CA VAL A 171 -6.09 19.95 -11.26
C VAL A 171 -6.50 21.32 -11.76
N GLN A 172 -6.70 21.46 -13.09
CA GLN A 172 -7.21 22.71 -13.66
C GLN A 172 -8.71 22.81 -13.38
N TRP A 173 -9.14 23.92 -12.75
CA TRP A 173 -10.54 24.14 -12.37
C TRP A 173 -11.48 24.12 -13.56
N GLY A 174 -11.10 24.68 -14.71
CA GLY A 174 -11.92 24.72 -15.92
C GLY A 174 -12.18 23.37 -16.59
N ARG A 175 -11.51 22.28 -16.14
CA ARG A 175 -11.74 20.90 -16.61
C ARG A 175 -12.62 20.09 -15.66
N ILE A 176 -12.96 20.67 -14.51
CA ILE A 176 -13.82 20.03 -13.54
C ILE A 176 -15.25 20.49 -13.86
N ASN A 177 -16.14 19.53 -14.15
CA ASN A 177 -17.56 19.84 -14.27
C ASN A 177 -18.14 19.97 -12.85
N PRO A 178 -18.54 21.19 -12.41
CA PRO A 178 -19.06 21.39 -11.06
C PRO A 178 -20.46 20.78 -10.83
N LEU A 179 -21.03 20.17 -11.86
CA LEU A 179 -22.40 19.59 -11.84
C LEU A 179 -22.40 18.05 -11.83
N GLU A 180 -21.24 17.37 -11.74
CA GLU A 180 -21.16 15.92 -11.59
C GLU A 180 -20.79 15.49 -10.16
#